data_15439d0a9c3da86119d906f04509e2a9
#
_entry.id   15439d0a9c3da86119d906f04509e2a9
#
_cell.length_a   1.000
_cell.length_b   1.000
_cell.length_c   1.000
_cell.angle_alpha   90.00
_cell.angle_beta   90.00
_cell.angle_gamma   90.00
#
_symmetry.space_group_name_H-M   'P 1'
#
loop_
_entity.id
_entity.type
_entity.pdbx_description
1 polymer ?
#
loop_
_entity_poly.entity_id
_entity_poly.type
_entity_poly.pdbx_seq_one_letter_code
_entity_poly.pdbx_strand_id
1 'polypeptide(L)'
;LVNRLWSYVFGRGIVATTDNFGRLGKKPTHPELLDYLALNFEKRGWSIKTALREMALSRTFRSSSASTEISKDRDPDNEYLSHFTPRRLDAEAIMDSVNSMTGDDFKRGVYIKAKRNQLNPFLTTFNLPIPTSAVSKRDSTNVPAQALTMMNGEFVRNAAQDWARNIRLEKKKLSIKDEIESLYIDAYARVPTQAESDRLYTYYKSIDDPDTALSQIAFALLNSKEFIYVY
;
A
#
# COMPACT_ATOMS: atom_id res chain seq x y z
N LEU A 1 9.55 -20.89 3.27
CA LEU A 1 9.74 -19.45 3.54
C LEU A 1 9.61 -18.66 2.24
N VAL A 2 10.36 -18.99 1.18
CA VAL A 2 10.39 -18.23 -0.09
C VAL A 2 8.99 -18.00 -0.68
N ASN A 3 8.12 -19.02 -0.70
CA ASN A 3 6.74 -18.87 -1.16
C ASN A 3 5.92 -17.85 -0.34
N ARG A 4 6.18 -17.72 0.96
CA ARG A 4 5.57 -16.67 1.80
C ARG A 4 6.09 -15.29 1.45
N LEU A 5 7.40 -15.14 1.27
CA LEU A 5 8.00 -13.87 0.81
C LEU A 5 7.40 -13.46 -0.53
N TRP A 6 7.29 -14.42 -1.46
CA TRP A 6 6.62 -14.20 -2.74
C TRP A 6 5.17 -13.73 -2.57
N SER A 7 4.40 -14.39 -1.70
CA SER A 7 2.99 -14.02 -1.47
C SER A 7 2.84 -12.62 -0.86
N TYR A 8 3.80 -12.18 -0.03
CA TYR A 8 3.80 -10.81 0.51
C TYR A 8 4.12 -9.76 -0.56
N VAL A 9 4.94 -10.10 -1.53
CA VAL A 9 5.32 -9.19 -2.62
C VAL A 9 4.26 -9.12 -3.71
N PHE A 10 3.73 -10.28 -4.13
CA PHE A 10 2.82 -10.39 -5.28
C PHE A 10 1.34 -10.63 -4.91
N GLY A 11 1.02 -10.73 -3.62
CA GLY A 11 -0.36 -10.94 -3.14
C GLY A 11 -0.85 -12.40 -3.18
N ARG A 12 -0.19 -13.28 -3.96
CA ARG A 12 -0.47 -14.71 -4.07
C ARG A 12 0.85 -15.50 -4.10
N GLY A 13 0.90 -16.62 -3.39
CA GLY A 13 2.06 -17.52 -3.45
C GLY A 13 2.13 -18.28 -4.76
N ILE A 14 3.33 -18.67 -5.19
CA ILE A 14 3.55 -19.64 -6.29
C ILE A 14 2.78 -20.94 -5.97
N VAL A 15 2.79 -21.35 -4.70
CA VAL A 15 1.84 -22.29 -4.13
C VAL A 15 0.78 -21.48 -3.40
N ALA A 16 -0.46 -21.47 -3.89
CA ALA A 16 -1.52 -20.62 -3.36
C ALA A 16 -1.88 -20.93 -1.90
N THR A 17 -1.74 -22.19 -1.46
CA THR A 17 -1.90 -22.62 -0.07
C THR A 17 -0.61 -22.43 0.70
N THR A 18 -0.35 -21.19 1.17
CA THR A 18 0.93 -20.81 1.81
C THR A 18 1.23 -21.51 3.13
N ASP A 19 0.22 -22.11 3.75
CA ASP A 19 0.26 -22.87 5.02
C ASP A 19 0.19 -24.39 4.80
N ASN A 20 -0.10 -24.84 3.59
CA ASN A 20 -0.23 -26.26 3.27
C ASN A 20 0.55 -26.62 1.99
N PHE A 21 1.74 -27.16 2.17
CA PHE A 21 2.61 -27.71 1.12
C PHE A 21 2.48 -29.23 1.00
N GLY A 22 1.57 -29.83 1.76
CA GLY A 22 1.34 -31.27 1.78
C GLY A 22 0.43 -31.73 0.64
N ARG A 23 0.02 -33.00 0.71
CA ARG A 23 -0.78 -33.69 -0.31
C ARG A 23 -2.10 -32.99 -0.64
N LEU A 24 -2.69 -32.26 0.31
CA LEU A 24 -3.93 -31.50 0.14
C LEU A 24 -3.71 -30.06 -0.29
N GLY A 25 -2.45 -29.60 -0.41
CA GLY A 25 -2.10 -28.29 -0.90
C GLY A 25 -2.25 -28.14 -2.41
N LYS A 26 -2.31 -26.91 -2.88
CA LYS A 26 -2.28 -26.60 -4.31
C LYS A 26 -0.88 -26.89 -4.88
N LYS A 27 -0.84 -27.31 -6.15
CA LYS A 27 0.43 -27.42 -6.88
C LYS A 27 1.01 -26.03 -7.17
N PRO A 28 2.34 -25.90 -7.25
CA PRO A 28 2.96 -24.63 -7.66
C PRO A 28 2.58 -24.29 -9.11
N THR A 29 2.29 -23.02 -9.39
CA THR A 29 2.05 -22.52 -10.75
C THR A 29 3.34 -22.48 -11.57
N HIS A 30 4.47 -22.25 -10.91
CA HIS A 30 5.81 -22.16 -11.51
C HIS A 30 6.80 -22.96 -10.66
N PRO A 31 6.85 -24.31 -10.80
CA PRO A 31 7.69 -25.16 -9.97
C PRO A 31 9.17 -24.84 -10.10
N GLU A 32 9.68 -24.68 -11.31
CA GLU A 32 11.09 -24.37 -11.57
C GLU A 32 11.52 -23.01 -10.97
N LEU A 33 10.61 -22.01 -11.01
CA LEU A 33 10.85 -20.72 -10.38
C LEU A 33 10.93 -20.85 -8.85
N LEU A 34 10.05 -21.66 -8.26
CA LEU A 34 10.05 -21.89 -6.81
C LEU A 34 11.36 -22.55 -6.37
N ASP A 35 11.82 -23.56 -7.11
CA ASP A 35 13.07 -24.26 -6.84
C ASP A 35 14.28 -23.32 -7.01
N TYR A 36 14.31 -22.54 -8.09
CA TYR A 36 15.35 -21.52 -8.30
C TYR A 36 15.42 -20.52 -7.15
N LEU A 37 14.29 -19.96 -6.75
CA LEU A 37 14.23 -18.99 -5.66
C LEU A 37 14.66 -19.59 -4.33
N ALA A 38 14.29 -20.85 -4.05
CA ALA A 38 14.68 -21.56 -2.84
C ALA A 38 16.19 -21.80 -2.78
N LEU A 39 16.78 -22.33 -3.86
CA LEU A 39 18.23 -22.55 -3.96
C LEU A 39 19.02 -21.24 -3.90
N ASN A 40 18.53 -20.19 -4.56
CA ASN A 40 19.19 -18.88 -4.52
C ASN A 40 19.14 -18.27 -3.12
N PHE A 41 18.02 -18.42 -2.40
CA PHE A 41 17.87 -17.96 -1.03
C PHE A 41 18.87 -18.64 -0.08
N GLU A 42 19.06 -19.95 -0.22
CA GLU A 42 20.07 -20.72 0.52
C GLU A 42 21.50 -20.24 0.19
N LYS A 43 21.84 -20.18 -1.10
CA LYS A 43 23.17 -19.73 -1.57
C LYS A 43 23.54 -18.33 -1.10
N ARG A 44 22.56 -17.47 -0.88
CA ARG A 44 22.74 -16.09 -0.39
C ARG A 44 22.65 -15.98 1.14
N GLY A 45 22.84 -17.07 1.86
CA GLY A 45 22.91 -17.10 3.32
C GLY A 45 21.58 -16.79 4.00
N TRP A 46 20.45 -17.21 3.41
CA TRP A 46 19.10 -17.08 3.97
C TRP A 46 18.68 -15.61 4.20
N SER A 47 19.22 -14.68 3.42
CA SER A 47 18.96 -13.25 3.56
C SER A 47 17.58 -12.87 3.02
N ILE A 48 16.61 -12.65 3.92
CA ILE A 48 15.26 -12.17 3.59
C ILE A 48 15.33 -10.85 2.83
N LYS A 49 16.17 -9.91 3.27
CA LYS A 49 16.31 -8.58 2.65
C LYS A 49 16.78 -8.69 1.19
N THR A 50 17.73 -9.59 0.91
CA THR A 50 18.21 -9.83 -0.45
C THR A 50 17.12 -10.45 -1.32
N ALA A 51 16.39 -11.44 -0.82
CA ALA A 51 15.29 -12.07 -1.55
C ALA A 51 14.17 -11.06 -1.89
N LEU A 52 13.75 -10.24 -0.93
CA LEU A 52 12.74 -9.18 -1.16
C LEU A 52 13.24 -8.16 -2.18
N ARG A 53 14.51 -7.76 -2.11
CA ARG A 53 15.11 -6.84 -3.09
C ARG A 53 15.08 -7.43 -4.51
N GLU A 54 15.44 -8.69 -4.68
CA GLU A 54 15.42 -9.37 -5.98
C GLU A 54 13.99 -9.44 -6.55
N MET A 55 13.01 -9.80 -5.72
CA MET A 55 11.60 -9.83 -6.11
C MET A 55 11.10 -8.43 -6.53
N ALA A 56 11.40 -7.39 -5.75
CA ALA A 56 10.98 -6.02 -6.03
C ALA A 56 11.66 -5.41 -7.28
N LEU A 57 12.87 -5.83 -7.60
CA LEU A 57 13.58 -5.41 -8.80
C LEU A 57 13.22 -6.24 -10.04
N SER A 58 12.45 -7.31 -9.89
CA SER A 58 12.05 -8.18 -11.01
C SER A 58 11.19 -7.44 -12.04
N ARG A 59 11.22 -7.91 -13.28
CA ARG A 59 10.33 -7.39 -14.33
C ARG A 59 8.87 -7.62 -13.99
N THR A 60 8.54 -8.73 -13.34
CA THR A 60 7.19 -9.08 -12.89
C THR A 60 6.64 -8.07 -11.89
N PHE A 61 7.44 -7.63 -10.92
CA PHE A 61 7.01 -6.62 -9.95
C PHE A 61 6.82 -5.23 -10.58
N ARG A 62 7.62 -4.91 -11.60
CA ARG A 62 7.58 -3.63 -12.32
C ARG A 62 6.67 -3.67 -13.55
N SER A 63 5.92 -4.74 -13.77
CA SER A 63 4.95 -4.80 -14.86
C SER A 63 3.77 -3.86 -14.58
N SER A 64 3.13 -3.39 -15.66
CA SER A 64 1.89 -2.61 -15.54
C SER A 64 0.79 -3.41 -14.87
N SER A 65 -0.08 -2.75 -14.13
CA SER A 65 -1.32 -3.34 -13.60
C SER A 65 -2.45 -3.40 -14.64
N ALA A 66 -2.26 -2.81 -15.81
CA ALA A 66 -3.23 -2.89 -16.90
C ALA A 66 -3.21 -4.27 -17.54
N SER A 67 -4.35 -4.97 -17.49
CA SER A 67 -4.55 -6.24 -18.19
C SER A 67 -4.84 -6.00 -19.67
N THR A 68 -4.32 -6.88 -20.54
CA THR A 68 -4.67 -6.90 -21.96
C THR A 68 -5.87 -7.81 -22.19
N GLU A 69 -6.60 -7.67 -23.30
CA GLU A 69 -7.70 -8.57 -23.66
C GLU A 69 -7.22 -10.04 -23.74
N ILE A 70 -6.01 -10.26 -24.29
CA ILE A 70 -5.41 -11.60 -24.37
C ILE A 70 -5.17 -12.18 -22.96
N SER A 71 -4.69 -11.37 -22.02
CA SER A 71 -4.44 -11.85 -20.66
C SER A 71 -5.75 -12.14 -19.91
N LYS A 72 -6.80 -11.34 -20.12
CA LYS A 72 -8.13 -11.59 -19.53
C LYS A 72 -8.75 -12.90 -20.01
N ASP A 73 -8.53 -13.24 -21.29
CA ASP A 73 -9.05 -14.46 -21.91
C ASP A 73 -8.27 -15.71 -21.45
N ARG A 74 -6.93 -15.63 -21.46
CA ARG A 74 -6.06 -16.78 -21.21
C ARG A 74 -5.72 -17.01 -19.74
N ASP A 75 -5.70 -15.95 -18.93
CA ASP A 75 -5.32 -15.99 -17.52
C ASP A 75 -6.19 -15.02 -16.71
N PRO A 76 -7.53 -15.27 -16.62
CA PRO A 76 -8.49 -14.38 -15.96
C PRO A 76 -8.15 -14.14 -14.48
N ASP A 77 -7.61 -15.15 -13.81
CA ASP A 77 -7.22 -15.07 -12.39
C ASP A 77 -5.78 -14.57 -12.18
N ASN A 78 -5.10 -14.17 -13.25
CA ASN A 78 -3.70 -13.75 -13.26
C ASN A 78 -2.76 -14.71 -12.50
N GLU A 79 -2.97 -16.01 -12.68
CA GLU A 79 -2.16 -17.05 -12.03
C GLU A 79 -0.72 -17.05 -12.52
N TYR A 80 -0.50 -16.66 -13.79
CA TYR A 80 0.80 -16.62 -14.45
C TYR A 80 1.46 -15.25 -14.40
N LEU A 81 0.87 -14.29 -13.64
CA LEU A 81 1.43 -12.95 -13.42
C LEU A 81 1.70 -12.20 -14.74
N SER A 82 0.74 -12.25 -15.65
CA SER A 82 0.77 -11.54 -16.94
C SER A 82 0.80 -10.01 -16.77
N HIS A 83 0.30 -9.52 -15.63
CA HIS A 83 0.32 -8.12 -15.21
C HIS A 83 0.47 -8.05 -13.67
N PHE A 84 0.80 -6.88 -13.13
CA PHE A 84 0.82 -6.71 -11.68
C PHE A 84 -0.61 -6.69 -11.12
N THR A 85 -0.88 -7.51 -10.11
CA THR A 85 -2.21 -7.51 -9.47
C THR A 85 -2.30 -6.38 -8.45
N PRO A 86 -3.17 -5.36 -8.67
CA PRO A 86 -3.37 -4.31 -7.69
C PRO A 86 -3.83 -4.90 -6.36
N ARG A 87 -3.21 -4.45 -5.28
CA ARG A 87 -3.55 -4.96 -3.94
C ARG A 87 -3.60 -3.83 -2.92
N ARG A 88 -4.54 -3.94 -2.00
CA ARG A 88 -4.63 -3.01 -0.88
C ARG A 88 -3.45 -3.24 0.08
N LEU A 89 -2.93 -2.17 0.65
CA LEU A 89 -1.96 -2.23 1.73
C LEU A 89 -2.58 -2.89 2.98
N ASP A 90 -1.75 -3.54 3.78
CA ASP A 90 -2.13 -4.06 5.09
C ASP A 90 -2.45 -2.91 6.07
N ALA A 91 -3.25 -3.19 7.09
CA ALA A 91 -3.71 -2.20 8.06
C ALA A 91 -2.58 -1.35 8.67
N GLU A 92 -1.49 -2.02 9.05
CA GLU A 92 -0.32 -1.35 9.64
C GLU A 92 0.40 -0.48 8.59
N ALA A 93 0.48 -0.94 7.34
CA ALA A 93 1.10 -0.17 6.27
C ALA A 93 0.28 1.08 5.92
N ILE A 94 -1.07 0.98 5.88
CA ILE A 94 -1.93 2.15 5.70
C ILE A 94 -1.73 3.16 6.82
N MET A 95 -1.72 2.70 8.07
CA MET A 95 -1.50 3.57 9.23
C MET A 95 -0.12 4.24 9.18
N ASP A 96 0.93 3.47 8.85
CA ASP A 96 2.29 3.97 8.73
C ASP A 96 2.41 4.99 7.58
N SER A 97 1.74 4.76 6.44
CA SER A 97 1.69 5.71 5.33
C SER A 97 1.02 7.02 5.75
N VAL A 98 -0.11 6.97 6.47
CA VAL A 98 -0.76 8.19 7.00
C VAL A 98 0.17 8.93 7.98
N ASN A 99 0.80 8.20 8.92
CA ASN A 99 1.71 8.81 9.89
C ASN A 99 2.95 9.41 9.22
N SER A 100 3.47 8.80 8.16
CA SER A 100 4.67 9.33 7.48
C SER A 100 4.44 10.69 6.84
N MET A 101 3.18 11.08 6.59
CA MET A 101 2.84 12.41 6.07
C MET A 101 2.94 13.50 7.14
N THR A 102 2.88 13.16 8.45
CA THR A 102 2.94 14.17 9.52
C THR A 102 4.33 14.76 9.72
N GLY A 103 5.37 14.12 9.20
CA GLY A 103 6.78 14.53 9.42
C GLY A 103 7.31 14.22 10.82
N ASP A 104 6.48 13.74 11.72
CA ASP A 104 6.86 13.40 13.09
C ASP A 104 7.51 12.01 13.18
N ASP A 105 8.34 11.80 14.21
CA ASP A 105 8.79 10.46 14.55
C ASP A 105 7.62 9.67 15.14
N PHE A 106 7.21 8.60 14.45
CA PHE A 106 6.07 7.79 14.83
C PHE A 106 6.45 6.33 15.04
N LYS A 107 5.73 5.69 15.94
CA LYS A 107 5.87 4.26 16.15
C LYS A 107 5.14 3.49 15.06
N ARG A 108 5.87 2.73 14.24
CA ARG A 108 5.29 1.92 13.17
C ARG A 108 4.23 0.96 13.70
N GLY A 109 3.18 0.73 12.91
CA GLY A 109 2.02 -0.09 13.25
C GLY A 109 2.36 -1.49 13.75
N VAL A 110 3.42 -2.10 13.20
CA VAL A 110 3.91 -3.43 13.62
C VAL A 110 4.47 -3.46 15.06
N TYR A 111 4.82 -2.32 15.64
CA TYR A 111 5.29 -2.20 17.04
C TYR A 111 4.22 -1.71 18.01
N ILE A 112 3.01 -1.47 17.52
CA ILE A 112 1.88 -1.11 18.39
C ILE A 112 1.51 -2.33 19.24
N LYS A 113 1.43 -2.13 20.54
CA LYS A 113 1.08 -3.22 21.47
C LYS A 113 -0.34 -3.71 21.23
N ALA A 114 -0.48 -4.93 20.70
CA ALA A 114 -1.76 -5.59 20.54
C ALA A 114 -2.26 -6.16 21.88
N LYS A 115 -3.19 -5.46 22.51
CA LYS A 115 -3.91 -5.97 23.68
C LYS A 115 -5.19 -6.67 23.21
N ARG A 116 -5.41 -7.93 23.61
CA ARG A 116 -6.58 -8.73 23.16
C ARG A 116 -7.92 -8.01 23.35
N ASN A 117 -8.06 -7.27 24.45
CA ASN A 117 -9.30 -6.60 24.82
C ASN A 117 -9.37 -5.13 24.39
N GLN A 118 -8.32 -4.62 23.73
CA GLN A 118 -8.25 -3.23 23.32
C GLN A 118 -7.41 -3.12 22.04
N LEU A 119 -8.00 -3.55 20.93
CA LEU A 119 -7.38 -3.41 19.60
C LEU A 119 -7.58 -1.98 19.12
N ASN A 120 -6.63 -1.50 18.30
CA ASN A 120 -6.74 -0.21 17.66
C ASN A 120 -7.90 -0.24 16.63
N PRO A 121 -8.93 0.64 16.75
CA PRO A 121 -10.10 0.62 15.87
C PRO A 121 -9.77 0.84 14.39
N PHE A 122 -8.79 1.69 14.08
CA PHE A 122 -8.35 1.91 12.71
C PHE A 122 -7.78 0.62 12.11
N LEU A 123 -6.86 -0.03 12.82
CA LEU A 123 -6.24 -1.26 12.35
C LEU A 123 -7.25 -2.40 12.18
N THR A 124 -8.21 -2.54 13.11
CA THR A 124 -9.25 -3.59 13.01
C THR A 124 -10.18 -3.36 11.83
N THR A 125 -10.52 -2.12 11.51
CA THR A 125 -11.32 -1.78 10.33
C THR A 125 -10.63 -2.21 9.04
N PHE A 126 -9.29 -2.20 9.00
CA PHE A 126 -8.48 -2.63 7.87
C PHE A 126 -7.99 -4.08 7.96
N ASN A 127 -8.68 -4.94 8.71
CA ASN A 127 -8.41 -6.37 8.85
C ASN A 127 -7.10 -6.72 9.58
N LEU A 128 -6.73 -5.97 10.63
CA LEU A 128 -5.68 -6.43 11.53
C LEU A 128 -6.05 -7.81 12.08
N PRO A 129 -5.19 -8.82 11.98
CA PRO A 129 -5.45 -10.14 12.55
C PRO A 129 -5.73 -10.09 14.06
N ILE A 130 -6.76 -10.81 14.49
CA ILE A 130 -7.08 -10.91 15.93
C ILE A 130 -5.98 -11.75 16.60
N PRO A 131 -5.34 -11.28 17.68
CA PRO A 131 -4.17 -11.93 18.29
C PRO A 131 -4.51 -13.18 19.12
N THR A 132 -5.62 -13.86 18.80
CA THR A 132 -6.07 -15.09 19.48
C THR A 132 -5.76 -16.36 18.71
N SER A 133 -5.50 -16.24 17.40
CA SER A 133 -5.22 -17.37 16.52
C SER A 133 -4.17 -17.01 15.48
N ALA A 134 -3.39 -18.01 15.07
CA ALA A 134 -2.50 -17.85 13.93
C ALA A 134 -3.31 -17.89 12.64
N VAL A 135 -3.00 -16.96 11.72
CA VAL A 135 -3.61 -16.92 10.39
C VAL A 135 -2.56 -17.18 9.33
N SER A 136 -2.88 -18.00 8.35
CA SER A 136 -1.98 -18.33 7.24
C SER A 136 -1.91 -17.22 6.20
N LYS A 137 -3.02 -16.52 6.02
CA LYS A 137 -3.19 -15.40 5.09
C LYS A 137 -4.04 -14.33 5.78
N ARG A 138 -3.68 -13.06 5.59
CA ARG A 138 -4.50 -11.94 6.04
C ARG A 138 -5.72 -11.78 5.13
N ASP A 139 -6.86 -11.50 5.74
CA ASP A 139 -8.04 -11.11 4.99
C ASP A 139 -7.84 -9.72 4.40
N SER A 140 -8.30 -9.54 3.18
CA SER A 140 -8.36 -8.23 2.53
C SER A 140 -9.78 -8.02 2.04
N THR A 141 -10.57 -7.33 2.85
CA THR A 141 -11.95 -6.96 2.49
C THR A 141 -12.00 -5.52 1.98
N ASN A 142 -13.00 -5.22 1.18
CA ASN A 142 -13.32 -3.86 0.77
C ASN A 142 -14.76 -3.57 1.22
N VAL A 143 -14.89 -2.91 2.37
CA VAL A 143 -16.18 -2.64 3.01
C VAL A 143 -16.37 -1.14 3.22
N PRO A 144 -17.62 -0.63 3.20
CA PRO A 144 -17.91 0.79 3.39
C PRO A 144 -17.32 1.40 4.67
N ALA A 145 -17.22 0.60 5.75
CA ALA A 145 -16.64 1.05 7.01
C ALA A 145 -15.19 1.57 6.86
N GLN A 146 -14.41 1.00 5.94
CA GLN A 146 -13.04 1.45 5.67
C GLN A 146 -13.01 2.84 5.05
N ALA A 147 -13.86 3.09 4.05
CA ALA A 147 -14.00 4.41 3.45
C ALA A 147 -14.49 5.43 4.48
N LEU A 148 -15.49 5.08 5.29
CA LEU A 148 -15.99 5.95 6.36
C LEU A 148 -14.92 6.27 7.41
N THR A 149 -14.08 5.30 7.76
CA THR A 149 -12.96 5.51 8.70
C THR A 149 -11.93 6.48 8.13
N MET A 150 -11.62 6.40 6.84
CA MET A 150 -10.71 7.36 6.18
C MET A 150 -11.35 8.75 6.08
N MET A 151 -12.62 8.85 5.70
CA MET A 151 -13.32 10.11 5.47
C MET A 151 -13.71 10.85 6.77
N ASN A 152 -14.07 10.11 7.82
CA ASN A 152 -14.58 10.71 9.06
C ASN A 152 -13.58 10.62 10.22
N GLY A 153 -12.51 9.85 10.04
CA GLY A 153 -11.52 9.62 11.11
C GLY A 153 -10.74 10.89 11.45
N GLU A 154 -10.73 11.25 12.72
CA GLU A 154 -9.96 12.36 13.25
C GLU A 154 -8.46 12.17 12.99
N PHE A 155 -7.98 10.94 13.11
CA PHE A 155 -6.60 10.54 12.81
C PHE A 155 -6.16 10.96 11.39
N VAL A 156 -6.95 10.66 10.37
CA VAL A 156 -6.61 10.98 8.96
C VAL A 156 -6.72 12.48 8.70
N ARG A 157 -7.71 13.13 9.32
CA ARG A 157 -7.92 14.59 9.20
C ARG A 157 -6.76 15.38 9.80
N ASN A 158 -6.35 15.00 11.01
CA ASN A 158 -5.23 15.66 11.68
C ASN A 158 -3.92 15.44 10.90
N ALA A 159 -3.67 14.22 10.41
CA ALA A 159 -2.52 13.94 9.58
C ALA A 159 -2.48 14.79 8.30
N ALA A 160 -3.63 15.00 7.64
CA ALA A 160 -3.70 15.86 6.46
C ALA A 160 -3.39 17.33 6.78
N GLN A 161 -3.84 17.83 7.93
CA GLN A 161 -3.55 19.19 8.38
C GLN A 161 -2.06 19.37 8.70
N ASP A 162 -1.47 18.42 9.42
CA ASP A 162 -0.04 18.46 9.77
C ASP A 162 0.82 18.35 8.52
N TRP A 163 0.48 17.47 7.59
CA TRP A 163 1.18 17.33 6.32
C TRP A 163 1.16 18.62 5.49
N ALA A 164 -0.01 19.22 5.29
CA ALA A 164 -0.13 20.49 4.58
C ALA A 164 0.70 21.60 5.25
N ARG A 165 0.67 21.66 6.59
CA ARG A 165 1.48 22.62 7.37
C ARG A 165 2.97 22.40 7.15
N ASN A 166 3.43 21.16 7.19
CA ASN A 166 4.85 20.81 7.05
C ASN A 166 5.40 21.18 5.67
N ILE A 167 4.64 20.92 4.59
CA ILE A 167 5.04 21.35 3.25
C ILE A 167 5.30 22.86 3.20
N ARG A 168 4.46 23.67 3.84
CA ARG A 168 4.64 25.13 3.88
C ARG A 168 5.81 25.59 4.74
N LEU A 169 6.04 24.90 5.86
CA LEU A 169 7.13 25.24 6.77
C LEU A 169 8.50 24.90 6.19
N GLU A 170 8.62 23.71 5.60
CA GLU A 170 9.89 23.20 5.07
C GLU A 170 10.28 23.89 3.76
N LYS A 171 9.31 24.19 2.92
CA LYS A 171 9.51 24.68 1.56
C LYS A 171 9.02 26.12 1.40
N LYS A 172 9.47 27.00 2.30
CA LYS A 172 9.17 28.45 2.24
C LYS A 172 9.46 29.02 0.85
N LYS A 173 8.44 29.51 0.12
CA LYS A 173 8.45 30.13 -1.22
C LYS A 173 8.08 29.23 -2.40
N LEU A 174 7.52 28.07 -2.20
CA LEU A 174 6.94 27.31 -3.30
C LEU A 174 5.73 28.04 -3.89
N SER A 175 5.54 27.87 -5.20
CA SER A 175 4.26 28.21 -5.80
C SER A 175 3.19 27.20 -5.36
N ILE A 176 1.91 27.55 -5.46
CA ILE A 176 0.81 26.64 -5.14
C ILE A 176 0.88 25.35 -5.98
N LYS A 177 1.33 25.44 -7.22
CA LYS A 177 1.50 24.27 -8.09
C LYS A 177 2.60 23.33 -7.57
N ASP A 178 3.70 23.90 -7.06
CA ASP A 178 4.79 23.11 -6.49
C ASP A 178 4.40 22.49 -5.14
N GLU A 179 3.54 23.15 -4.34
CA GLU A 179 2.95 22.58 -3.12
C GLU A 179 2.07 21.35 -3.48
N ILE A 180 1.22 21.47 -4.49
CA ILE A 180 0.37 20.37 -4.99
C ILE A 180 1.24 19.22 -5.54
N GLU A 181 2.28 19.53 -6.31
CA GLU A 181 3.22 18.53 -6.82
C GLU A 181 3.91 17.78 -5.67
N SER A 182 4.33 18.51 -4.63
CA SER A 182 4.94 17.91 -3.44
C SER A 182 3.98 16.93 -2.75
N LEU A 183 2.71 17.29 -2.58
CA LEU A 183 1.69 16.39 -2.03
C LEU A 183 1.56 15.11 -2.89
N TYR A 184 1.59 15.22 -4.22
CA TYR A 184 1.51 14.04 -5.10
C TYR A 184 2.75 13.14 -5.01
N ILE A 185 3.93 13.74 -4.96
CA ILE A 185 5.18 13.00 -4.83
C ILE A 185 5.20 12.23 -3.50
N ASP A 186 4.82 12.88 -2.40
CA ASP A 186 4.80 12.26 -1.08
C ASP A 186 3.76 11.14 -1.00
N ALA A 187 2.54 11.36 -1.53
CA ALA A 187 1.44 10.39 -1.45
C ALA A 187 1.58 9.22 -2.43
N TYR A 188 2.02 9.48 -3.66
CA TYR A 188 1.92 8.53 -4.77
C TYR A 188 3.25 8.25 -5.47
N ALA A 189 4.34 8.89 -5.04
CA ALA A 189 5.67 8.81 -5.66
C ALA A 189 5.67 9.17 -7.18
N ARG A 190 4.75 10.03 -7.59
CA ARG A 190 4.65 10.56 -8.97
C ARG A 190 4.21 12.01 -8.97
N VAL A 191 4.52 12.70 -10.05
CA VAL A 191 3.97 14.04 -10.30
C VAL A 191 2.49 13.95 -10.73
N PRO A 192 1.66 14.98 -10.44
CA PRO A 192 0.31 15.05 -10.95
C PRO A 192 0.32 15.22 -12.47
N THR A 193 -0.68 14.66 -13.14
CA THR A 193 -0.96 15.00 -14.56
C THR A 193 -1.40 16.46 -14.65
N GLN A 194 -1.30 17.05 -15.86
CA GLN A 194 -1.77 18.43 -16.07
C GLN A 194 -3.22 18.63 -15.64
N ALA A 195 -4.09 17.65 -15.94
CA ALA A 195 -5.52 17.73 -15.57
C ALA A 195 -5.74 17.66 -14.07
N GLU A 196 -4.97 16.84 -13.33
CA GLU A 196 -5.01 16.77 -11.87
C GLU A 196 -4.52 18.08 -11.24
N SER A 197 -3.38 18.59 -11.72
CA SER A 197 -2.81 19.86 -11.25
C SER A 197 -3.77 21.03 -11.46
N ASP A 198 -4.36 21.17 -12.64
CA ASP A 198 -5.29 22.28 -12.95
C ASP A 198 -6.58 22.20 -12.14
N ARG A 199 -7.11 20.99 -11.93
CA ARG A 199 -8.30 20.76 -11.09
C ARG A 199 -8.03 21.17 -9.63
N LEU A 200 -6.92 20.74 -9.06
CA LEU A 200 -6.56 21.06 -7.68
C LEU A 200 -6.19 22.53 -7.50
N TYR A 201 -5.52 23.12 -8.48
CA TYR A 201 -5.25 24.55 -8.47
C TYR A 201 -6.55 25.38 -8.52
N THR A 202 -7.51 25.00 -9.36
CA THR A 202 -8.83 25.65 -9.43
C THR A 202 -9.57 25.51 -8.10
N TYR A 203 -9.56 24.32 -7.50
CA TYR A 203 -10.14 24.08 -6.19
C TYR A 203 -9.48 24.94 -5.11
N TYR A 204 -8.15 24.96 -5.06
CA TYR A 204 -7.40 25.80 -4.13
C TYR A 204 -7.81 27.26 -4.21
N LYS A 205 -7.98 27.80 -5.42
CA LYS A 205 -8.38 29.18 -5.64
C LYS A 205 -9.84 29.49 -5.26
N SER A 206 -10.67 28.48 -5.11
CA SER A 206 -12.09 28.64 -4.72
C SER A 206 -12.27 28.73 -3.20
N ILE A 207 -11.24 28.50 -2.42
CA ILE A 207 -11.26 28.54 -0.95
C ILE A 207 -10.53 29.80 -0.48
N ASP A 208 -11.16 30.60 0.38
CA ASP A 208 -10.61 31.86 0.86
C ASP A 208 -9.36 31.67 1.72
N ASP A 209 -9.36 30.64 2.59
CA ASP A 209 -8.25 30.33 3.46
C ASP A 209 -7.28 29.33 2.80
N PRO A 210 -6.05 29.77 2.47
CA PRO A 210 -5.06 28.92 1.81
C PRO A 210 -4.63 27.68 2.62
N ASP A 211 -4.60 27.76 3.95
CA ASP A 211 -4.22 26.63 4.81
C ASP A 211 -5.31 25.56 4.81
N THR A 212 -6.55 25.99 4.88
CA THR A 212 -7.72 25.10 4.73
C THR A 212 -7.72 24.46 3.35
N ALA A 213 -7.49 25.21 2.29
CA ALA A 213 -7.48 24.69 0.92
C ALA A 213 -6.44 23.57 0.75
N LEU A 214 -5.19 23.77 1.20
CA LEU A 214 -4.13 22.80 1.08
C LEU A 214 -4.39 21.56 1.94
N SER A 215 -4.89 21.73 3.16
CA SER A 215 -5.23 20.61 4.05
C SER A 215 -6.38 19.76 3.50
N GLN A 216 -7.35 20.36 2.83
CA GLN A 216 -8.43 19.63 2.16
C GLN A 216 -7.94 18.85 0.93
N ILE A 217 -7.00 19.42 0.17
CA ILE A 217 -6.32 18.69 -0.92
C ILE A 217 -5.55 17.49 -0.34
N ALA A 218 -4.73 17.71 0.68
CA ALA A 218 -4.00 16.63 1.36
C ALA A 218 -4.96 15.53 1.86
N PHE A 219 -6.07 15.93 2.48
CA PHE A 219 -7.09 14.99 2.94
C PHE A 219 -7.74 14.20 1.79
N ALA A 220 -8.02 14.83 0.67
CA ALA A 220 -8.56 14.15 -0.52
C ALA A 220 -7.58 13.12 -1.09
N LEU A 221 -6.28 13.43 -1.10
CA LEU A 221 -5.24 12.49 -1.55
C LEU A 221 -5.16 11.27 -0.63
N LEU A 222 -5.17 11.44 0.70
CA LEU A 222 -5.19 10.32 1.66
C LEU A 222 -6.44 9.44 1.51
N ASN A 223 -7.56 9.98 1.03
CA ASN A 223 -8.81 9.25 0.81
C ASN A 223 -8.93 8.61 -0.57
N SER A 224 -7.92 8.73 -1.42
CA SER A 224 -7.94 8.12 -2.75
C SER A 224 -7.60 6.61 -2.69
N LYS A 225 -8.05 5.88 -3.72
CA LYS A 225 -7.63 4.49 -3.90
C LYS A 225 -6.11 4.38 -4.10
N GLU A 226 -5.51 5.32 -4.81
CA GLU A 226 -4.08 5.31 -5.13
C GLU A 226 -3.21 5.35 -3.88
N PHE A 227 -3.69 5.97 -2.78
CA PHE A 227 -2.96 6.02 -1.51
C PHE A 227 -2.92 4.68 -0.77
N ILE A 228 -3.99 3.89 -0.84
CA ILE A 228 -4.13 2.64 -0.06
C ILE A 228 -3.91 1.37 -0.88
N TYR A 229 -3.66 1.49 -2.20
CA TYR A 229 -3.37 0.36 -3.09
C TYR A 229 -1.99 0.49 -3.72
N VAL A 230 -1.35 -0.66 -3.94
CA VAL A 230 -0.15 -0.80 -4.79
C VAL A 230 -0.62 -1.25 -6.17
N TYR A 231 -0.17 -0.54 -7.20
CA TYR A 231 -0.52 -0.78 -8.61
C TYR A 231 0.68 -1.25 -9.40
#